data_638023ee5b81e39e61a2204c55b28437
#
_entry.id   638023ee5b81e39e61a2204c55b28437
#
_cell.length_a   1.000
_cell.length_b   1.000
_cell.length_c   1.000
_cell.angle_alpha   90.00
_cell.angle_beta   90.00
_cell.angle_gamma   90.00
#
_symmetry.space_group_name_H-M   'P 1'
#
loop_
_entity.id
_entity.type
_entity.pdbx_description
1 polymer ?
#
loop_
_entity_poly.entity_id
_entity_poly.type
_entity_poly.pdbx_seq_one_letter_code
_entity_poly.pdbx_strand_id
1 'polypeptide(L)'
;MDFDPLSLYTPSPLQNEEVSIPIYQGLSEIKENENLSETLHNDSHLEPVHILDLPLLQLKPPYEVLVSILKLLSPEETFNFGGSLEHFENTAIDPDTIFQEKGVIELNTTGMTWLQSYCPRFDTLEKLAHLPRLSTSFKLNFTAEYNAYMTNLISNPLSWITNEKHIDTIQKLACLRISENCGRTAQPEIIRKIVLPNLDQWMKTKTGHLKLREPSLTNDNLGLKTWGSALILSQRLLVLDHTKYLYKSVLELGSGTGLVGMVSSLLGYPTVLTDLPEIVPNLQSNVDLNKLNNVTVSELDWTNPSSFLQTFPDAKYQTIVVSDPVYSSKHPYLVVDMINLFFDKSDPMTRVLVQIPLRPKFENERQVLWDLMEANSYLETEHEIEEGFDDFGEMKFCFKVFKKQN
;
A
#
# COMPACT_ATOMS: atom_id res chain seq x y z
N MET A 1 -13.18 17.83 17.48
CA MET A 1 -12.81 16.52 18.10
C MET A 1 -11.70 15.97 17.24
N ASP A 2 -10.52 15.90 17.81
CA ASP A 2 -9.36 15.43 17.10
C ASP A 2 -9.52 13.93 16.81
N PHE A 3 -9.41 13.57 15.54
CA PHE A 3 -9.42 12.17 15.11
C PHE A 3 -8.03 11.59 15.38
N ASP A 4 -7.96 10.58 16.25
CA ASP A 4 -6.73 9.83 16.49
C ASP A 4 -6.72 8.55 15.62
N PRO A 5 -5.85 8.45 14.62
CA PRO A 5 -5.74 7.25 13.77
C PRO A 5 -5.44 5.97 14.57
N LEU A 6 -4.72 6.09 15.69
CA LEU A 6 -4.40 4.96 16.55
C LEU A 6 -5.62 4.42 17.28
N SER A 7 -6.69 5.21 17.40
CA SER A 7 -7.95 4.77 17.99
C SER A 7 -8.73 3.77 17.12
N LEU A 8 -8.28 3.51 15.91
CA LEU A 8 -8.78 2.44 15.04
C LEU A 8 -8.19 1.07 15.41
N TYR A 9 -7.11 1.05 16.19
CA TYR A 9 -6.45 -0.16 16.64
C TYR A 9 -7.17 -0.70 17.87
N THR A 10 -7.84 -1.83 17.75
CA THR A 10 -8.28 -2.67 18.88
C THR A 10 -7.25 -3.79 19.02
N PRO A 11 -6.38 -3.79 20.04
CA PRO A 11 -5.50 -4.93 20.26
C PRO A 11 -6.37 -6.16 20.55
N SER A 12 -6.12 -7.25 19.84
CA SER A 12 -6.71 -8.54 20.18
C SER A 12 -6.34 -8.85 21.64
N PRO A 13 -7.27 -9.33 22.48
CA PRO A 13 -6.93 -9.74 23.82
C PRO A 13 -5.87 -10.84 23.73
N LEU A 14 -4.74 -10.61 24.39
CA LEU A 14 -3.72 -11.63 24.58
C LEU A 14 -4.39 -12.83 25.28
N GLN A 15 -4.75 -13.85 24.54
CA GLN A 15 -4.98 -15.16 25.09
C GLN A 15 -3.61 -15.67 25.54
N ASN A 16 -3.40 -15.73 26.85
CA ASN A 16 -2.30 -16.49 27.44
C ASN A 16 -2.59 -17.98 27.21
N GLU A 17 -2.37 -18.45 26.00
CA GLU A 17 -2.14 -19.87 25.76
C GLU A 17 -0.64 -20.10 25.93
N GLU A 18 -0.28 -20.84 26.97
CA GLU A 18 1.04 -21.44 27.09
C GLU A 18 1.27 -22.31 25.85
N VAL A 19 2.02 -21.77 24.89
CA VAL A 19 2.50 -22.54 23.74
C VAL A 19 3.55 -23.50 24.27
N SER A 20 3.15 -24.72 24.55
CA SER A 20 4.06 -25.84 24.77
C SER A 20 4.79 -26.13 23.47
N ILE A 21 6.07 -25.76 23.43
CA ILE A 21 6.98 -26.09 22.34
C ILE A 21 7.09 -27.60 22.22
N PRO A 22 6.76 -28.23 21.10
CA PRO A 22 7.00 -29.64 20.92
C PRO A 22 8.50 -29.90 20.89
N ILE A 23 9.03 -30.61 21.89
CA ILE A 23 10.39 -31.15 21.84
C ILE A 23 10.39 -32.25 20.79
N TYR A 24 11.04 -32.02 19.67
CA TYR A 24 11.32 -33.05 18.67
C TYR A 24 12.28 -34.08 19.26
N GLN A 25 11.74 -35.21 19.77
CA GLN A 25 12.45 -36.47 19.91
C GLN A 25 12.27 -37.25 18.61
N GLY A 26 13.37 -37.48 17.90
CA GLY A 26 13.36 -38.32 16.71
C GLY A 26 14.55 -38.11 15.78
N LEU A 27 15.77 -38.27 16.31
CA LEU A 27 16.94 -38.52 15.48
C LEU A 27 17.52 -39.87 15.91
N SER A 28 17.04 -40.95 15.29
CA SER A 28 17.81 -42.20 15.18
C SER A 28 17.33 -42.92 13.93
N GLU A 29 18.30 -43.34 13.12
CA GLU A 29 18.21 -44.20 11.93
C GLU A 29 18.00 -43.50 10.58
N ILE A 30 19.07 -42.91 10.04
CA ILE A 30 19.33 -42.90 8.60
C ILE A 30 20.53 -43.80 8.33
N LYS A 31 20.25 -44.95 7.72
CA LYS A 31 21.27 -45.87 7.18
C LYS A 31 22.07 -45.22 6.09
N GLU A 32 23.38 -45.33 6.19
CA GLU A 32 24.35 -45.08 5.15
C GLU A 32 23.96 -45.84 3.87
N ASN A 33 23.75 -45.12 2.80
CA ASN A 33 23.90 -45.62 1.43
C ASN A 33 24.97 -44.81 0.73
N GLU A 34 26.16 -45.44 0.66
CA GLU A 34 27.23 -45.04 -0.21
C GLU A 34 26.82 -45.15 -1.68
N ASN A 35 27.11 -44.11 -2.45
CA ASN A 35 27.31 -43.98 -3.87
C ASN A 35 26.37 -42.96 -4.52
N LEU A 36 26.85 -41.71 -4.49
CA LEU A 36 26.65 -40.78 -5.62
C LEU A 36 27.81 -39.79 -5.64
N SER A 37 28.72 -40.06 -6.56
CA SER A 37 29.87 -39.21 -6.91
C SER A 37 29.42 -37.90 -7.54
N GLU A 38 30.07 -36.83 -7.10
CA GLU A 38 30.43 -35.65 -7.89
C GLU A 38 29.29 -34.83 -8.56
N THR A 39 28.69 -33.94 -7.80
CA THR A 39 28.54 -32.54 -8.21
C THR A 39 28.65 -31.67 -6.95
N LEU A 40 29.85 -31.26 -6.62
CA LEU A 40 30.14 -30.21 -5.64
C LEU A 40 29.59 -28.88 -6.21
N HIS A 41 28.29 -28.63 -6.05
CA HIS A 41 27.78 -27.28 -6.03
C HIS A 41 28.10 -26.68 -4.66
N ASN A 42 28.83 -25.60 -4.72
CA ASN A 42 29.37 -24.80 -3.64
C ASN A 42 28.23 -24.25 -2.77
N ASP A 43 27.74 -25.00 -1.79
CA ASP A 43 26.69 -24.64 -0.82
C ASP A 43 27.20 -23.69 0.28
N SER A 44 28.07 -22.72 -0.08
CA SER A 44 28.51 -21.65 0.83
C SER A 44 27.44 -20.60 1.14
N HIS A 45 26.17 -20.85 0.79
CA HIS A 45 25.07 -19.89 0.87
C HIS A 45 24.10 -20.09 2.02
N LEU A 46 24.33 -21.04 2.90
CA LEU A 46 23.34 -21.42 3.94
C LEU A 46 23.49 -20.70 5.27
N GLU A 47 24.50 -19.87 5.48
CA GLU A 47 24.58 -19.08 6.69
C GLU A 47 23.68 -17.84 6.59
N PRO A 48 22.80 -17.57 7.59
CA PRO A 48 21.96 -16.38 7.55
C PRO A 48 22.81 -15.12 7.52
N VAL A 49 22.41 -14.17 6.68
CA VAL A 49 23.10 -12.86 6.57
C VAL A 49 22.78 -12.05 7.83
N HIS A 50 23.81 -11.40 8.40
CA HIS A 50 23.69 -10.58 9.60
C HIS A 50 23.97 -9.09 9.29
N ILE A 51 23.55 -8.17 10.17
CA ILE A 51 23.86 -6.73 10.03
C ILE A 51 25.37 -6.47 9.95
N LEU A 52 26.17 -7.29 10.60
CA LEU A 52 27.65 -7.17 10.55
C LEU A 52 28.25 -7.51 9.18
N ASP A 53 27.49 -8.11 8.28
CA ASP A 53 27.91 -8.33 6.89
C ASP A 53 27.78 -7.05 6.04
N LEU A 54 27.03 -6.05 6.53
CA LEU A 54 26.95 -4.73 5.88
C LEU A 54 28.30 -3.98 5.98
N PRO A 55 28.57 -3.00 5.08
CA PRO A 55 29.79 -2.22 5.09
C PRO A 55 30.10 -1.57 6.43
N LEU A 56 31.12 -2.05 7.13
CA LEU A 56 31.53 -1.52 8.43
C LEU A 56 32.18 -0.14 8.27
N LEU A 57 31.71 0.88 8.99
CA LEU A 57 32.20 2.26 8.91
C LEU A 57 33.69 2.41 9.26
N GLN A 58 34.22 1.51 10.09
CA GLN A 58 35.64 1.45 10.46
C GLN A 58 36.54 1.18 9.24
N LEU A 59 36.02 0.51 8.21
CA LEU A 59 36.73 0.23 6.96
C LEU A 59 36.59 1.35 5.93
N LYS A 60 35.96 2.45 6.31
CA LYS A 60 35.81 3.66 5.49
C LYS A 60 35.22 3.38 4.11
N PRO A 61 34.02 2.78 4.02
CA PRO A 61 33.39 2.50 2.74
C PRO A 61 33.20 3.78 1.93
N PRO A 62 33.45 3.76 0.61
CA PRO A 62 33.27 4.93 -0.24
C PRO A 62 31.78 5.29 -0.37
N TYR A 63 31.49 6.55 -0.79
CA TYR A 63 30.15 7.09 -0.95
C TYR A 63 29.23 6.18 -1.77
N GLU A 64 29.70 5.74 -2.92
CA GLU A 64 28.94 4.91 -3.85
C GLU A 64 28.49 3.58 -3.24
N VAL A 65 29.28 3.00 -2.36
CA VAL A 65 28.92 1.78 -1.62
C VAL A 65 27.84 2.08 -0.61
N LEU A 66 28.03 3.09 0.25
CA LEU A 66 27.05 3.42 1.30
C LEU A 66 25.70 3.80 0.72
N VAL A 67 25.67 4.64 -0.31
CA VAL A 67 24.41 5.05 -0.95
C VAL A 67 23.71 3.88 -1.62
N SER A 68 24.45 3.03 -2.33
CA SER A 68 23.88 1.86 -3.00
C SER A 68 23.27 0.88 -1.99
N ILE A 69 24.00 0.56 -0.91
CA ILE A 69 23.46 -0.29 0.17
C ILE A 69 22.20 0.32 0.80
N LEU A 70 22.20 1.62 1.12
CA LEU A 70 21.05 2.28 1.72
C LEU A 70 19.83 2.33 0.80
N LYS A 71 20.04 2.46 -0.51
CA LYS A 71 18.98 2.37 -1.52
C LYS A 71 18.44 0.95 -1.63
N LEU A 72 19.30 -0.06 -1.67
CA LEU A 72 18.92 -1.47 -1.73
C LEU A 72 18.23 -1.95 -0.44
N LEU A 73 18.57 -1.39 0.72
CA LEU A 73 17.88 -1.66 1.99
C LEU A 73 16.50 -0.98 2.09
N SER A 74 16.09 -0.20 1.09
CA SER A 74 14.69 0.26 1.06
C SER A 74 13.76 -0.97 1.01
N PRO A 75 12.62 -0.94 1.72
CA PRO A 75 11.72 -2.06 1.73
C PRO A 75 11.35 -2.47 0.30
N GLU A 76 11.04 -3.73 0.13
CA GLU A 76 10.40 -4.19 -1.11
C GLU A 76 9.18 -3.31 -1.40
N GLU A 77 8.83 -3.22 -2.67
CA GLU A 77 7.66 -2.45 -3.06
C GLU A 77 6.44 -2.90 -2.25
N THR A 78 5.70 -1.94 -1.72
CA THR A 78 4.48 -2.24 -0.97
C THR A 78 3.41 -2.67 -1.95
N PHE A 79 3.07 -3.95 -1.93
CA PHE A 79 1.93 -4.49 -2.67
C PHE A 79 0.72 -4.60 -1.76
N ASN A 80 -0.46 -4.31 -2.27
CA ASN A 80 -1.75 -4.45 -1.59
C ASN A 80 -1.71 -4.12 -0.09
N PHE A 81 -2.38 -4.93 0.72
CA PHE A 81 -2.31 -4.89 2.18
C PHE A 81 -1.70 -6.22 2.66
N GLY A 82 -0.67 -6.15 3.44
CA GLY A 82 0.21 -7.13 4.08
C GLY A 82 -0.12 -8.62 4.23
N GLY A 83 -1.02 -9.18 3.45
CA GLY A 83 -1.46 -10.58 3.57
C GLY A 83 -1.08 -11.53 2.43
N SER A 84 -0.39 -11.08 1.38
CA SER A 84 -0.12 -11.94 0.21
C SER A 84 1.36 -11.94 -0.21
N LEU A 85 2.23 -12.43 0.67
CA LEU A 85 3.63 -12.73 0.31
C LEU A 85 3.76 -14.07 -0.45
N GLU A 86 2.68 -14.82 -0.69
CA GLU A 86 2.75 -16.18 -1.24
C GLU A 86 3.04 -16.29 -2.74
N HIS A 87 3.15 -15.20 -3.50
CA HIS A 87 3.28 -15.29 -4.96
C HIS A 87 4.65 -14.99 -5.56
N PHE A 88 5.70 -14.74 -4.75
CA PHE A 88 7.01 -14.34 -5.29
C PHE A 88 8.18 -15.28 -4.97
N GLU A 89 7.92 -16.51 -4.52
CA GLU A 89 9.01 -17.39 -4.04
C GLU A 89 9.99 -17.93 -5.10
N ASN A 90 9.74 -17.77 -6.41
CA ASN A 90 10.58 -18.45 -7.42
C ASN A 90 10.91 -17.64 -8.69
N THR A 91 10.82 -16.33 -8.71
CA THR A 91 11.37 -15.57 -9.84
C THR A 91 12.88 -15.32 -9.65
N ALA A 92 13.67 -15.73 -10.63
CA ALA A 92 15.08 -15.38 -10.68
C ALA A 92 15.23 -13.85 -10.55
N ILE A 93 16.08 -13.40 -9.61
CA ILE A 93 16.33 -11.98 -9.40
C ILE A 93 17.26 -11.53 -10.52
N ASP A 94 16.78 -10.59 -11.35
CA ASP A 94 17.59 -9.86 -12.28
C ASP A 94 18.20 -8.62 -11.60
N PRO A 95 19.53 -8.56 -11.39
CA PRO A 95 20.16 -7.43 -10.72
C PRO A 95 19.90 -6.08 -11.38
N ASP A 96 19.90 -6.03 -12.72
CA ASP A 96 19.71 -4.79 -13.46
C ASP A 96 18.31 -4.19 -13.21
N THR A 97 17.29 -5.03 -13.19
CA THR A 97 15.92 -4.63 -12.86
C THR A 97 15.84 -4.08 -11.44
N ILE A 98 16.39 -4.78 -10.44
CA ILE A 98 16.38 -4.35 -9.03
C ILE A 98 17.13 -3.02 -8.87
N PHE A 99 18.30 -2.88 -9.49
CA PHE A 99 19.08 -1.64 -9.38
C PHE A 99 18.38 -0.46 -10.02
N GLN A 100 17.72 -0.66 -11.16
CA GLN A 100 16.90 0.36 -11.81
C GLN A 100 15.70 0.75 -10.93
N GLU A 101 14.98 -0.20 -10.37
CA GLU A 101 13.81 0.03 -9.51
C GLU A 101 14.19 0.77 -8.21
N LYS A 102 15.32 0.41 -7.61
CA LYS A 102 15.85 1.05 -6.40
C LYS A 102 16.63 2.34 -6.68
N GLY A 103 16.78 2.72 -7.95
CA GLY A 103 17.51 3.92 -8.36
C GLY A 103 18.98 3.89 -8.00
N VAL A 104 19.61 2.70 -8.01
CA VAL A 104 21.04 2.53 -7.74
C VAL A 104 21.83 2.81 -9.01
N ILE A 105 22.37 4.01 -9.11
CA ILE A 105 23.19 4.47 -10.25
C ILE A 105 24.62 4.83 -9.83
N GLU A 106 24.89 4.90 -8.54
CA GLU A 106 26.17 5.34 -7.99
C GLU A 106 27.22 4.23 -7.95
N LEU A 107 26.80 2.96 -7.90
CA LEU A 107 27.71 1.83 -7.77
C LEU A 107 28.55 1.66 -9.04
N ASN A 108 29.84 1.89 -8.88
CA ASN A 108 30.82 1.84 -9.95
C ASN A 108 31.88 0.74 -9.69
N THR A 109 32.86 0.60 -10.59
CA THR A 109 33.93 -0.40 -10.47
C THR A 109 34.70 -0.25 -9.16
N THR A 110 34.96 0.99 -8.70
CA THR A 110 35.68 1.24 -7.45
C THR A 110 34.89 0.73 -6.25
N GLY A 111 33.58 1.02 -6.20
CA GLY A 111 32.71 0.51 -5.17
C GLY A 111 32.61 -1.02 -5.15
N MET A 112 32.50 -1.66 -6.31
CA MET A 112 32.54 -3.11 -6.42
C MET A 112 33.85 -3.73 -5.95
N THR A 113 34.97 -3.14 -6.31
CA THR A 113 36.30 -3.59 -5.83
C THR A 113 36.40 -3.48 -4.31
N TRP A 114 35.85 -2.42 -3.73
CA TRP A 114 35.83 -2.26 -2.29
C TRP A 114 34.95 -3.35 -1.63
N LEU A 115 33.75 -3.62 -2.16
CA LEU A 115 32.84 -4.68 -1.66
C LEU A 115 33.52 -6.05 -1.75
N GLN A 116 34.17 -6.38 -2.86
CA GLN A 116 34.90 -7.63 -3.03
C GLN A 116 36.03 -7.81 -2.01
N SER A 117 36.63 -6.70 -1.58
CA SER A 117 37.72 -6.73 -0.62
C SER A 117 37.27 -6.84 0.84
N TYR A 118 36.11 -6.28 1.17
CA TYR A 118 35.70 -6.07 2.56
C TYR A 118 34.31 -6.62 2.93
N CYS A 119 33.49 -6.98 1.94
CA CYS A 119 32.11 -7.45 2.17
C CYS A 119 31.83 -8.73 1.35
N PRO A 120 32.40 -9.88 1.69
CA PRO A 120 32.31 -11.09 0.88
C PRO A 120 30.88 -11.63 0.72
N ARG A 121 29.95 -11.21 1.59
CA ARG A 121 28.52 -11.55 1.48
C ARG A 121 27.79 -10.71 0.43
N PHE A 122 28.38 -9.60 -0.03
CA PHE A 122 27.83 -8.65 -1.00
C PHE A 122 28.86 -8.27 -2.09
N ASP A 123 29.69 -9.22 -2.50
CA ASP A 123 30.81 -9.04 -3.43
C ASP A 123 30.42 -9.19 -4.92
N THR A 124 29.16 -9.51 -5.22
CA THR A 124 28.61 -9.58 -6.58
C THR A 124 27.29 -8.82 -6.71
N LEU A 125 26.90 -8.48 -7.95
CA LEU A 125 25.64 -7.78 -8.22
C LEU A 125 24.42 -8.63 -7.84
N GLU A 126 24.50 -9.95 -8.07
CA GLU A 126 23.45 -10.90 -7.70
C GLU A 126 23.23 -10.92 -6.20
N LYS A 127 24.31 -10.97 -5.40
CA LYS A 127 24.21 -10.94 -3.92
C LYS A 127 23.63 -9.60 -3.43
N LEU A 128 24.05 -8.49 -4.04
CA LEU A 128 23.49 -7.17 -3.72
C LEU A 128 22.00 -7.06 -4.07
N ALA A 129 21.57 -7.67 -5.17
CA ALA A 129 20.17 -7.65 -5.59
C ALA A 129 19.22 -8.36 -4.60
N HIS A 130 19.75 -9.17 -3.69
CA HIS A 130 18.96 -9.78 -2.60
C HIS A 130 18.72 -8.85 -1.39
N LEU A 131 19.46 -7.74 -1.27
CA LEU A 131 19.33 -6.83 -0.12
C LEU A 131 17.92 -6.31 0.15
N PRO A 132 17.08 -5.97 -0.84
CA PRO A 132 15.70 -5.55 -0.59
C PRO A 132 14.89 -6.60 0.17
N ARG A 133 15.02 -7.88 -0.20
CA ARG A 133 14.35 -9.01 0.51
C ARG A 133 14.88 -9.19 1.93
N LEU A 134 16.19 -9.01 2.13
CA LEU A 134 16.83 -9.10 3.44
C LEU A 134 16.47 -7.92 4.36
N SER A 135 16.07 -6.78 3.80
CA SER A 135 15.71 -5.58 4.56
C SER A 135 14.64 -5.86 5.62
N THR A 136 13.57 -6.55 5.25
CA THR A 136 12.50 -6.91 6.20
C THR A 136 13.01 -7.88 7.27
N SER A 137 13.81 -8.88 6.88
CA SER A 137 14.42 -9.81 7.84
C SER A 137 15.36 -9.11 8.81
N PHE A 138 16.19 -8.18 8.36
CA PHE A 138 17.04 -7.37 9.23
C PHE A 138 16.24 -6.55 10.24
N LYS A 139 15.15 -5.94 9.80
CA LYS A 139 14.27 -5.14 10.65
C LYS A 139 13.54 -5.97 11.70
N LEU A 140 13.12 -7.18 11.37
CA LEU A 140 12.40 -8.06 12.28
C LEU A 140 13.33 -8.79 13.26
N ASN A 141 14.43 -9.37 12.76
CA ASN A 141 15.29 -10.26 13.53
C ASN A 141 16.44 -9.53 14.24
N PHE A 142 16.84 -8.37 13.73
CA PHE A 142 18.01 -7.60 14.20
C PHE A 142 17.67 -6.12 14.40
N THR A 143 16.49 -5.82 14.92
CA THR A 143 15.96 -4.43 15.04
C THR A 143 16.94 -3.50 15.75
N ALA A 144 17.53 -3.92 16.85
CA ALA A 144 18.44 -3.10 17.65
C ALA A 144 19.73 -2.80 16.87
N GLU A 145 20.33 -3.83 16.28
CA GLU A 145 21.57 -3.74 15.51
C GLU A 145 21.36 -2.94 14.22
N TYR A 146 20.22 -3.14 13.54
CA TYR A 146 19.86 -2.35 12.36
C TYR A 146 19.73 -0.87 12.69
N ASN A 147 19.00 -0.54 13.75
CA ASN A 147 18.84 0.85 14.18
C ASN A 147 20.17 1.45 14.65
N ALA A 148 21.02 0.68 15.32
CA ALA A 148 22.35 1.11 15.73
C ALA A 148 23.25 1.39 14.51
N TYR A 149 23.21 0.54 13.48
CA TYR A 149 23.95 0.76 12.25
C TYR A 149 23.51 2.04 11.53
N MET A 150 22.21 2.27 11.39
CA MET A 150 21.67 3.48 10.78
C MET A 150 21.98 4.73 11.60
N THR A 151 21.86 4.66 12.94
CA THR A 151 22.21 5.76 13.84
C THR A 151 23.69 6.13 13.75
N ASN A 152 24.57 5.12 13.62
CA ASN A 152 25.99 5.35 13.39
C ASN A 152 26.25 6.08 12.07
N LEU A 153 25.55 5.74 10.99
CA LEU A 153 25.65 6.46 9.71
C LEU A 153 25.23 7.93 9.82
N ILE A 154 24.19 8.21 10.62
CA ILE A 154 23.66 9.57 10.83
C ILE A 154 24.63 10.41 11.69
N SER A 155 25.16 9.82 12.77
CA SER A 155 25.99 10.55 13.74
C SER A 155 27.47 10.63 13.37
N ASN A 156 27.95 9.77 12.45
CA ASN A 156 29.33 9.74 12.03
C ASN A 156 29.65 10.92 11.11
N PRO A 157 30.74 11.65 11.35
CA PRO A 157 31.13 12.76 10.47
C PRO A 157 31.58 12.31 9.08
N LEU A 158 31.75 11.00 8.82
CA LEU A 158 32.16 10.43 7.55
C LEU A 158 33.38 11.17 6.92
N SER A 159 34.36 11.50 7.75
CA SER A 159 35.48 12.42 7.42
C SER A 159 36.35 11.99 6.25
N TRP A 160 36.23 10.74 5.79
CA TRP A 160 36.92 10.23 4.58
C TRP A 160 36.14 10.56 3.29
N ILE A 161 34.90 11.07 3.38
CA ILE A 161 34.11 11.55 2.25
C ILE A 161 34.24 13.06 2.20
N THR A 162 34.84 13.57 1.14
CA THR A 162 35.19 15.00 1.04
C THR A 162 34.03 15.88 0.59
N ASN A 163 33.02 15.32 -0.05
CA ASN A 163 31.86 16.05 -0.58
C ASN A 163 30.73 16.08 0.46
N GLU A 164 30.44 17.26 1.02
CA GLU A 164 29.38 17.46 2.01
C GLU A 164 27.99 17.03 1.51
N LYS A 165 27.69 17.18 0.22
CA LYS A 165 26.42 16.72 -0.35
C LYS A 165 26.30 15.18 -0.32
N HIS A 166 27.41 14.48 -0.47
CA HIS A 166 27.45 13.02 -0.35
C HIS A 166 27.17 12.57 1.09
N ILE A 167 27.75 13.28 2.08
CA ILE A 167 27.48 13.02 3.50
C ILE A 167 26.01 13.26 3.82
N ASP A 168 25.46 14.40 3.41
CA ASP A 168 24.04 14.73 3.57
C ASP A 168 23.11 13.68 2.93
N THR A 169 23.45 13.19 1.74
CA THR A 169 22.67 12.14 1.07
C THR A 169 22.67 10.83 1.87
N ILE A 170 23.84 10.38 2.37
CA ILE A 170 23.94 9.17 3.19
C ILE A 170 23.11 9.32 4.46
N GLN A 171 23.25 10.44 5.17
CA GLN A 171 22.53 10.68 6.42
C GLN A 171 21.01 10.74 6.21
N LYS A 172 20.55 11.39 5.15
CA LYS A 172 19.13 11.42 4.78
C LYS A 172 18.58 10.02 4.48
N LEU A 173 19.30 9.23 3.70
CA LEU A 173 18.90 7.86 3.42
C LEU A 173 18.87 6.99 4.69
N ALA A 174 19.85 7.13 5.58
CA ALA A 174 19.87 6.41 6.85
C ALA A 174 18.69 6.83 7.77
N CYS A 175 18.37 8.13 7.85
CA CYS A 175 17.18 8.63 8.55
C CYS A 175 15.90 8.00 7.97
N LEU A 176 15.81 7.93 6.64
CA LEU A 176 14.68 7.32 5.94
C LEU A 176 14.53 5.83 6.33
N ARG A 177 15.62 5.07 6.34
CA ARG A 177 15.62 3.65 6.77
C ARG A 177 15.16 3.47 8.23
N ILE A 178 15.51 4.38 9.13
CA ILE A 178 15.01 4.35 10.52
C ILE A 178 13.51 4.66 10.57
N SER A 179 13.07 5.71 9.86
CA SER A 179 11.66 6.12 9.90
C SER A 179 10.71 5.02 9.43
N GLU A 180 11.14 4.16 8.52
CA GLU A 180 10.39 2.99 8.07
C GLU A 180 10.11 1.97 9.19
N ASN A 181 10.87 2.01 10.28
CA ASN A 181 10.72 1.13 11.45
C ASN A 181 9.97 1.79 12.61
N CYS A 182 9.68 3.08 12.53
CA CYS A 182 9.07 3.84 13.64
C CYS A 182 7.54 3.77 13.69
N GLY A 183 6.94 2.83 12.98
CA GLY A 183 5.50 2.66 12.91
C GLY A 183 4.84 3.53 11.83
N ARG A 184 3.53 3.37 11.66
CA ARG A 184 2.79 3.90 10.50
C ARG A 184 2.76 5.41 10.40
N THR A 185 2.74 6.12 11.52
CA THR A 185 2.72 7.59 11.56
C THR A 185 4.05 8.24 11.20
N ALA A 186 5.15 7.47 11.24
CA ALA A 186 6.49 7.92 10.88
C ALA A 186 6.96 7.37 9.51
N GLN A 187 6.14 6.53 8.88
CA GLN A 187 6.48 6.01 7.54
C GLN A 187 6.56 7.16 6.53
N PRO A 188 7.59 7.15 5.67
CA PRO A 188 7.69 8.12 4.59
C PRO A 188 6.60 7.90 3.55
N GLU A 189 6.52 8.82 2.60
CA GLU A 189 5.74 8.61 1.37
C GLU A 189 6.13 7.30 0.70
N ILE A 190 5.12 6.52 0.29
CA ILE A 190 5.31 5.27 -0.45
C ILE A 190 4.56 5.31 -1.79
N ILE A 191 5.05 4.54 -2.75
CA ILE A 191 4.27 4.16 -3.94
C ILE A 191 3.80 2.73 -3.73
N ARG A 192 2.51 2.59 -3.44
CA ARG A 192 1.88 1.28 -3.31
C ARG A 192 1.52 0.73 -4.68
N LYS A 193 1.92 -0.50 -4.97
CA LYS A 193 1.46 -1.24 -6.15
C LYS A 193 0.23 -2.06 -5.79
N ILE A 194 -0.88 -1.77 -6.43
CA ILE A 194 -2.13 -2.52 -6.23
C ILE A 194 -2.28 -3.53 -7.34
N VAL A 195 -2.11 -4.80 -7.00
CA VAL A 195 -2.36 -5.94 -7.88
C VAL A 195 -3.81 -6.39 -7.67
N LEU A 196 -4.56 -6.43 -8.75
CA LEU A 196 -5.98 -6.84 -8.75
C LEU A 196 -6.20 -7.98 -9.73
N PRO A 197 -7.09 -8.91 -9.43
CA PRO A 197 -7.46 -9.99 -10.36
C PRO A 197 -7.94 -9.43 -11.69
N ASN A 198 -7.54 -10.05 -12.79
CA ASN A 198 -7.96 -9.67 -14.16
C ASN A 198 -7.61 -8.23 -14.61
N LEU A 199 -6.84 -7.48 -13.84
CA LEU A 199 -6.52 -6.08 -14.16
C LEU A 199 -5.81 -5.93 -15.50
N ASP A 200 -4.91 -6.85 -15.85
CA ASP A 200 -4.14 -6.84 -17.09
C ASP A 200 -5.01 -6.80 -18.36
N GLN A 201 -6.23 -7.34 -18.29
CA GLN A 201 -7.16 -7.35 -19.42
C GLN A 201 -7.66 -5.94 -19.77
N TRP A 202 -7.63 -5.03 -18.81
CA TRP A 202 -8.19 -3.68 -18.92
C TRP A 202 -7.10 -2.59 -19.03
N MET A 203 -5.86 -2.92 -18.70
CA MET A 203 -4.75 -1.98 -18.78
C MET A 203 -4.12 -1.96 -20.17
N LYS A 204 -3.89 -0.78 -20.72
CA LYS A 204 -3.12 -0.57 -21.95
C LYS A 204 -1.64 -0.97 -21.78
N THR A 205 -1.10 -0.71 -20.61
CA THR A 205 0.25 -1.12 -20.20
C THR A 205 0.11 -2.41 -19.39
N LYS A 206 0.60 -3.51 -19.88
CA LYS A 206 0.52 -4.82 -19.19
C LYS A 206 1.42 -4.86 -17.93
N THR A 207 1.28 -3.89 -17.06
CA THR A 207 2.09 -3.78 -15.82
C THR A 207 1.54 -4.64 -14.68
N GLY A 208 0.31 -5.16 -14.79
CA GLY A 208 -0.32 -5.99 -13.78
C GLY A 208 -0.74 -5.29 -12.50
N HIS A 209 -0.44 -4.00 -12.36
CA HIS A 209 -0.74 -3.26 -11.13
C HIS A 209 -1.01 -1.78 -11.38
N LEU A 210 -1.84 -1.18 -10.53
CA LEU A 210 -1.97 0.27 -10.40
C LEU A 210 -0.95 0.78 -9.37
N LYS A 211 -0.46 2.00 -9.60
CA LYS A 211 0.47 2.70 -8.69
C LYS A 211 -0.27 3.79 -7.93
N LEU A 212 -0.23 3.74 -6.61
CA LEU A 212 -0.84 4.75 -5.75
C LEU A 212 0.23 5.40 -4.87
N ARG A 213 0.36 6.69 -4.99
CA ARG A 213 1.17 7.51 -4.09
C ARG A 213 0.40 7.72 -2.80
N GLU A 214 1.00 7.30 -1.71
CA GLU A 214 0.50 7.49 -0.35
C GLU A 214 1.53 8.32 0.44
N PRO A 215 1.28 9.63 0.65
CA PRO A 215 2.12 10.46 1.52
C PRO A 215 2.14 9.95 2.96
N SER A 216 3.08 10.46 3.77
CA SER A 216 3.14 10.15 5.20
C SER A 216 1.80 10.40 5.87
N LEU A 217 1.32 9.45 6.69
CA LEU A 217 0.04 9.57 7.37
C LEU A 217 0.15 10.57 8.51
N THR A 218 -0.67 11.62 8.46
CA THR A 218 -0.88 12.57 9.56
C THR A 218 -2.35 12.55 9.98
N ASN A 219 -2.67 13.14 11.14
CA ASN A 219 -4.04 13.15 11.65
C ASN A 219 -5.04 13.85 10.70
N ASP A 220 -4.54 14.79 9.88
CA ASP A 220 -5.36 15.65 9.05
C ASP A 220 -5.48 15.15 7.59
N ASN A 221 -4.81 14.04 7.21
CA ASN A 221 -4.73 13.61 5.82
C ASN A 221 -5.07 12.13 5.59
N LEU A 222 -6.07 11.61 6.28
CA LEU A 222 -6.52 10.21 6.16
C LEU A 222 -6.94 9.83 4.73
N GLY A 223 -7.45 10.77 3.96
CA GLY A 223 -7.80 10.57 2.54
C GLY A 223 -6.60 10.34 1.63
N LEU A 224 -5.37 10.60 2.09
CA LEU A 224 -4.15 10.35 1.30
C LEU A 224 -3.69 8.88 1.35
N LYS A 225 -4.44 8.02 2.05
CA LYS A 225 -4.16 6.60 2.21
C LYS A 225 -5.20 5.75 1.49
N THR A 226 -4.76 4.62 0.92
CA THR A 226 -5.67 3.59 0.41
C THR A 226 -6.20 2.76 1.57
N TRP A 227 -7.52 2.55 1.60
CA TRP A 227 -8.20 1.76 2.63
C TRP A 227 -8.66 0.40 2.06
N GLY A 228 -8.80 -0.60 2.93
CA GLY A 228 -9.20 -1.95 2.56
C GLY A 228 -10.53 -2.00 1.78
N SER A 229 -11.49 -1.16 2.12
CA SER A 229 -12.76 -1.06 1.39
C SER A 229 -12.58 -0.76 -0.10
N ALA A 230 -11.64 0.12 -0.45
CA ALA A 230 -11.37 0.45 -1.84
C ALA A 230 -10.77 -0.74 -2.59
N LEU A 231 -9.87 -1.52 -1.94
CA LEU A 231 -9.30 -2.73 -2.53
C LEU A 231 -10.39 -3.78 -2.79
N ILE A 232 -11.19 -4.11 -1.77
CA ILE A 232 -12.23 -5.14 -1.85
C ILE A 232 -13.27 -4.79 -2.93
N LEU A 233 -13.74 -3.53 -2.96
CA LEU A 233 -14.68 -3.09 -3.98
C LEU A 233 -14.07 -3.14 -5.39
N SER A 234 -12.80 -2.76 -5.55
CA SER A 234 -12.09 -2.83 -6.82
C SER A 234 -11.94 -4.28 -7.31
N GLN A 235 -11.64 -5.21 -6.41
CA GLN A 235 -11.60 -6.65 -6.71
C GLN A 235 -12.97 -7.15 -7.18
N ARG A 236 -14.05 -6.78 -6.46
CA ARG A 236 -15.43 -7.13 -6.83
C ARG A 236 -15.77 -6.69 -8.25
N LEU A 237 -15.44 -5.44 -8.61
CA LEU A 237 -15.71 -4.89 -9.94
C LEU A 237 -14.95 -5.63 -11.06
N LEU A 238 -13.77 -6.19 -10.79
CA LEU A 238 -12.94 -6.89 -11.78
C LEU A 238 -13.21 -8.39 -11.86
N VAL A 239 -13.72 -9.01 -10.79
CA VAL A 239 -13.97 -10.46 -10.73
C VAL A 239 -15.39 -10.79 -11.15
N LEU A 240 -16.36 -9.97 -10.75
CA LEU A 240 -17.77 -10.16 -11.06
C LEU A 240 -18.16 -9.42 -12.36
N ASP A 241 -19.38 -9.65 -12.83
CA ASP A 241 -19.92 -8.86 -13.94
C ASP A 241 -20.12 -7.40 -13.50
N HIS A 242 -19.16 -6.55 -13.87
CA HIS A 242 -19.18 -5.12 -13.50
C HIS A 242 -20.41 -4.38 -14.03
N THR A 243 -21.07 -4.86 -15.11
CA THR A 243 -22.28 -4.22 -15.65
C THR A 243 -23.47 -4.33 -14.68
N LYS A 244 -23.41 -5.28 -13.75
CA LYS A 244 -24.36 -5.39 -12.64
C LYS A 244 -24.22 -4.19 -11.70
N TYR A 245 -23.02 -3.66 -11.55
CA TYR A 245 -22.70 -2.63 -10.56
C TYR A 245 -22.53 -1.24 -11.18
N LEU A 246 -21.83 -1.13 -12.30
CA LEU A 246 -21.55 0.13 -12.96
C LEU A 246 -22.50 0.36 -14.14
N TYR A 247 -22.94 1.61 -14.29
CA TYR A 247 -23.85 1.99 -15.37
C TYR A 247 -23.67 3.45 -15.74
N LYS A 248 -23.48 3.72 -17.04
CA LYS A 248 -23.25 5.05 -17.62
C LYS A 248 -22.12 5.82 -16.91
N SER A 249 -22.41 6.95 -16.28
CA SER A 249 -21.43 7.79 -15.59
C SER A 249 -21.31 7.44 -14.11
N VAL A 250 -20.08 7.47 -13.61
CA VAL A 250 -19.72 7.15 -12.23
C VAL A 250 -19.26 8.39 -11.50
N LEU A 251 -19.78 8.61 -10.31
CA LEU A 251 -19.28 9.58 -9.33
C LEU A 251 -18.75 8.81 -8.11
N GLU A 252 -17.51 9.01 -7.75
CA GLU A 252 -16.97 8.53 -6.47
C GLU A 252 -16.92 9.67 -5.47
N LEU A 253 -17.54 9.48 -4.31
CA LEU A 253 -17.57 10.41 -3.20
C LEU A 253 -16.49 10.04 -2.17
N GLY A 254 -15.55 10.93 -1.89
CA GLY A 254 -14.44 10.66 -0.98
C GLY A 254 -13.48 9.64 -1.59
N SER A 255 -12.93 9.94 -2.76
CA SER A 255 -12.10 9.00 -3.55
C SER A 255 -10.77 8.65 -2.90
N GLY A 256 -10.26 9.48 -1.99
CA GLY A 256 -8.98 9.27 -1.35
C GLY A 256 -7.83 9.16 -2.36
N THR A 257 -7.21 7.99 -2.45
CA THR A 257 -6.18 7.70 -3.46
C THR A 257 -6.74 7.40 -4.86
N GLY A 258 -8.06 7.22 -5.00
CA GLY A 258 -8.78 7.09 -6.27
C GLY A 258 -8.89 5.68 -6.82
N LEU A 259 -8.61 4.64 -6.03
CA LEU A 259 -8.50 3.27 -6.52
C LEU A 259 -9.77 2.77 -7.21
N VAL A 260 -10.95 2.93 -6.60
CA VAL A 260 -12.21 2.37 -7.13
C VAL A 260 -12.63 3.08 -8.41
N GLY A 261 -12.54 4.41 -8.44
CA GLY A 261 -12.90 5.15 -9.63
C GLY A 261 -11.90 4.96 -10.77
N MET A 262 -10.61 4.78 -10.50
CA MET A 262 -9.63 4.40 -11.52
C MET A 262 -9.97 3.03 -12.13
N VAL A 263 -10.36 2.04 -11.32
CA VAL A 263 -10.84 0.74 -11.82
C VAL A 263 -12.12 0.92 -12.64
N SER A 264 -13.08 1.72 -12.18
CA SER A 264 -14.30 2.02 -12.94
C SER A 264 -14.00 2.63 -14.31
N SER A 265 -13.02 3.53 -14.37
CA SER A 265 -12.54 4.13 -15.62
C SER A 265 -11.88 3.10 -16.55
N LEU A 266 -11.05 2.21 -16.02
CA LEU A 266 -10.43 1.12 -16.78
C LEU A 266 -11.48 0.20 -17.39
N LEU A 267 -12.57 -0.07 -16.70
CA LEU A 267 -13.72 -0.83 -17.16
C LEU A 267 -14.57 -0.08 -18.22
N GLY A 268 -14.16 1.14 -18.58
CA GLY A 268 -14.76 1.92 -19.69
C GLY A 268 -15.81 2.94 -19.27
N TYR A 269 -16.05 3.16 -17.98
CA TYR A 269 -17.04 4.11 -17.49
C TYR A 269 -16.45 5.50 -17.30
N PRO A 270 -17.06 6.58 -17.86
CA PRO A 270 -16.69 7.95 -17.53
C PRO A 270 -16.82 8.17 -16.02
N THR A 271 -15.74 8.53 -15.36
CA THR A 271 -15.68 8.58 -13.90
C THR A 271 -15.22 9.95 -13.42
N VAL A 272 -15.95 10.50 -12.45
CA VAL A 272 -15.56 11.69 -11.70
C VAL A 272 -15.14 11.27 -10.29
N LEU A 273 -13.89 11.55 -9.94
CA LEU A 273 -13.31 11.33 -8.61
C LEU A 273 -13.39 12.62 -7.82
N THR A 274 -13.93 12.55 -6.61
CA THR A 274 -14.10 13.75 -5.80
C THR A 274 -13.58 13.56 -4.38
N ASP A 275 -12.94 14.62 -3.87
CA ASP A 275 -12.50 14.68 -2.47
C ASP A 275 -12.32 16.14 -2.03
N LEU A 276 -11.85 16.34 -0.81
CA LEU A 276 -11.51 17.65 -0.26
C LEU A 276 -10.34 18.31 -1.01
N PRO A 277 -10.24 19.64 -1.03
CA PRO A 277 -9.20 20.37 -1.76
C PRO A 277 -7.77 19.93 -1.44
N GLU A 278 -7.49 19.57 -0.20
CA GLU A 278 -6.18 19.08 0.26
C GLU A 278 -5.82 17.68 -0.25
N ILE A 279 -6.82 16.86 -0.60
CA ILE A 279 -6.63 15.50 -1.11
C ILE A 279 -6.48 15.49 -2.64
N VAL A 280 -7.20 16.36 -3.33
CA VAL A 280 -7.26 16.44 -4.80
C VAL A 280 -5.89 16.45 -5.48
N PRO A 281 -4.86 17.17 -5.03
CA PRO A 281 -3.55 17.16 -5.69
C PRO A 281 -2.90 15.77 -5.73
N ASN A 282 -3.03 14.98 -4.65
CA ASN A 282 -2.51 13.62 -4.62
C ASN A 282 -3.36 12.68 -5.48
N LEU A 283 -4.68 12.84 -5.44
CA LEU A 283 -5.63 12.08 -6.26
C LEU A 283 -5.33 12.28 -7.76
N GLN A 284 -5.11 13.53 -8.20
CA GLN A 284 -4.72 13.86 -9.58
C GLN A 284 -3.36 13.20 -9.92
N SER A 285 -2.38 13.31 -9.03
CA SER A 285 -1.08 12.64 -9.21
C SER A 285 -1.22 11.13 -9.43
N ASN A 286 -2.15 10.47 -8.73
CA ASN A 286 -2.40 9.03 -8.86
C ASN A 286 -3.04 8.68 -10.21
N VAL A 287 -3.97 9.50 -10.69
CA VAL A 287 -4.55 9.36 -12.03
C VAL A 287 -3.48 9.51 -13.12
N ASP A 288 -2.62 10.54 -13.00
CA ASP A 288 -1.54 10.80 -13.94
C ASP A 288 -0.48 9.70 -13.95
N LEU A 289 -0.13 9.18 -12.77
CA LEU A 289 0.83 8.09 -12.58
C LEU A 289 0.40 6.81 -13.33
N ASN A 290 -0.91 6.57 -13.40
CA ASN A 290 -1.51 5.44 -14.10
C ASN A 290 -1.95 5.77 -15.55
N LYS A 291 -1.72 7.00 -16.03
CA LYS A 291 -2.00 7.46 -17.39
C LYS A 291 -3.46 7.22 -17.84
N LEU A 292 -4.41 7.46 -16.95
CA LEU A 292 -5.83 7.28 -17.21
C LEU A 292 -6.42 8.53 -17.86
N ASN A 293 -7.22 8.33 -18.92
CA ASN A 293 -7.76 9.45 -19.73
C ASN A 293 -9.28 9.63 -19.58
N ASN A 294 -9.99 8.68 -19.00
CA ASN A 294 -11.46 8.69 -18.85
C ASN A 294 -11.86 9.00 -17.38
N VAL A 295 -11.04 9.82 -16.73
CA VAL A 295 -11.19 10.21 -15.33
C VAL A 295 -11.12 11.73 -15.24
N THR A 296 -12.05 12.31 -14.50
CA THR A 296 -12.00 13.71 -14.10
C THR A 296 -11.84 13.77 -12.57
N VAL A 297 -10.89 14.55 -12.11
CA VAL A 297 -10.68 14.80 -10.66
C VAL A 297 -11.22 16.17 -10.32
N SER A 298 -11.99 16.30 -9.24
CA SER A 298 -12.56 17.57 -8.82
C SER A 298 -12.69 17.68 -7.31
N GLU A 299 -12.62 18.89 -6.80
CA GLU A 299 -12.93 19.19 -5.41
C GLU A 299 -14.41 19.04 -5.15
N LEU A 300 -14.76 18.40 -4.02
CA LEU A 300 -16.12 18.35 -3.51
C LEU A 300 -16.10 18.31 -1.97
N ASP A 301 -16.32 19.45 -1.37
CA ASP A 301 -16.58 19.55 0.06
C ASP A 301 -18.06 19.23 0.32
N TRP A 302 -18.31 18.12 1.02
CA TRP A 302 -19.69 17.69 1.34
C TRP A 302 -20.43 18.66 2.23
N THR A 303 -19.74 19.55 2.94
CA THR A 303 -20.36 20.61 3.75
C THR A 303 -20.74 21.82 2.91
N ASN A 304 -20.10 22.01 1.76
CA ASN A 304 -20.35 23.12 0.82
C ASN A 304 -20.05 22.71 -0.62
N PRO A 305 -20.96 22.08 -1.34
CA PRO A 305 -20.75 21.60 -2.70
C PRO A 305 -20.77 22.71 -3.77
N SER A 306 -20.81 23.98 -3.41
CA SER A 306 -21.02 25.11 -4.32
C SER A 306 -19.93 25.22 -5.39
N SER A 307 -18.65 24.96 -5.05
CA SER A 307 -17.53 24.99 -6.01
C SER A 307 -17.70 23.91 -7.07
N PHE A 308 -18.06 22.71 -6.66
CA PHE A 308 -18.32 21.60 -7.58
C PHE A 308 -19.48 21.92 -8.53
N LEU A 309 -20.61 22.43 -7.99
CA LEU A 309 -21.80 22.78 -8.77
C LEU A 309 -21.56 23.94 -9.75
N GLN A 310 -20.62 24.84 -9.46
CA GLN A 310 -20.22 25.88 -10.43
C GLN A 310 -19.48 25.26 -11.63
N THR A 311 -18.67 24.25 -11.41
CA THR A 311 -17.92 23.56 -12.46
C THR A 311 -18.80 22.58 -13.24
N PHE A 312 -19.72 21.90 -12.55
CA PHE A 312 -20.61 20.88 -13.10
C PHE A 312 -22.07 21.23 -12.79
N PRO A 313 -22.64 22.25 -13.43
CA PRO A 313 -24.04 22.61 -13.25
C PRO A 313 -24.94 21.42 -13.65
N ASP A 314 -25.96 21.14 -12.84
CA ASP A 314 -26.92 20.04 -13.08
C ASP A 314 -26.32 18.64 -13.15
N ALA A 315 -25.13 18.42 -12.57
CA ALA A 315 -24.47 17.11 -12.53
C ALA A 315 -25.37 16.06 -11.91
N LYS A 316 -25.63 14.98 -12.66
CA LYS A 316 -26.31 13.77 -12.21
C LYS A 316 -25.57 12.55 -12.70
N TYR A 317 -25.51 11.54 -11.87
CA TYR A 317 -24.76 10.32 -12.15
C TYR A 317 -25.66 9.09 -11.96
N GLN A 318 -25.45 8.10 -12.81
CA GLN A 318 -26.23 6.86 -12.78
C GLN A 318 -25.59 5.80 -11.88
N THR A 319 -24.32 5.98 -11.52
CA THR A 319 -23.65 5.20 -10.49
C THR A 319 -22.96 6.13 -9.50
N ILE A 320 -23.28 6.03 -8.23
CA ILE A 320 -22.59 6.71 -7.16
C ILE A 320 -21.83 5.64 -6.35
N VAL A 321 -20.53 5.85 -6.15
CA VAL A 321 -19.68 4.94 -5.39
C VAL A 321 -19.21 5.64 -4.13
N VAL A 322 -19.28 4.91 -3.01
CA VAL A 322 -18.87 5.39 -1.70
C VAL A 322 -18.10 4.29 -0.97
N SER A 323 -16.82 4.53 -0.75
CA SER A 323 -15.91 3.55 -0.15
C SER A 323 -15.29 4.10 1.14
N ASP A 324 -15.56 3.46 2.27
CA ASP A 324 -15.10 3.84 3.62
C ASP A 324 -15.39 5.29 4.06
N PRO A 325 -16.62 5.82 3.86
CA PRO A 325 -16.92 7.24 4.06
C PRO A 325 -17.17 7.61 5.52
N VAL A 326 -17.30 6.63 6.45
CA VAL A 326 -17.86 6.85 7.79
C VAL A 326 -16.80 6.71 8.87
N TYR A 327 -16.26 7.83 9.31
CA TYR A 327 -15.30 7.92 10.43
C TYR A 327 -15.57 9.12 11.36
N SER A 328 -16.76 9.74 11.26
CA SER A 328 -17.25 10.82 12.12
C SER A 328 -18.78 10.79 12.19
N SER A 329 -19.35 11.25 13.29
CA SER A 329 -20.80 11.31 13.49
C SER A 329 -21.54 12.19 12.48
N LYS A 330 -20.85 13.09 11.77
CA LYS A 330 -21.45 13.95 10.73
C LYS A 330 -21.49 13.27 9.36
N HIS A 331 -20.59 12.33 9.10
CA HIS A 331 -20.43 11.76 7.76
C HIS A 331 -21.66 11.05 7.22
N PRO A 332 -22.46 10.29 7.99
CA PRO A 332 -23.68 9.67 7.47
C PRO A 332 -24.62 10.67 6.82
N TYR A 333 -24.83 11.83 7.44
CA TYR A 333 -25.70 12.90 6.93
C TYR A 333 -25.14 13.51 5.65
N LEU A 334 -23.85 13.88 5.67
CA LEU A 334 -23.19 14.51 4.53
C LEU A 334 -23.16 13.57 3.31
N VAL A 335 -22.89 12.29 3.52
CA VAL A 335 -22.87 11.28 2.44
C VAL A 335 -24.26 11.16 1.80
N VAL A 336 -25.33 11.06 2.61
CA VAL A 336 -26.69 10.93 2.08
C VAL A 336 -27.13 12.22 1.39
N ASP A 337 -26.74 13.39 1.88
CA ASP A 337 -27.01 14.67 1.21
C ASP A 337 -26.35 14.71 -0.17
N MET A 338 -25.09 14.28 -0.30
CA MET A 338 -24.39 14.20 -1.60
C MET A 338 -25.02 13.16 -2.52
N ILE A 339 -25.40 12.01 -2.01
CA ILE A 339 -26.14 11.00 -2.77
C ILE A 339 -27.45 11.61 -3.31
N ASN A 340 -28.24 12.27 -2.49
CA ASN A 340 -29.50 12.92 -2.89
C ASN A 340 -29.28 14.00 -3.94
N LEU A 341 -28.18 14.75 -3.81
CA LEU A 341 -27.84 15.85 -4.71
C LEU A 341 -27.47 15.34 -6.10
N PHE A 342 -26.68 14.28 -6.20
CA PHE A 342 -26.08 13.82 -7.45
C PHE A 342 -26.77 12.61 -8.09
N PHE A 343 -27.68 11.94 -7.38
CA PHE A 343 -28.43 10.78 -7.90
C PHE A 343 -29.34 11.18 -9.07
N ASP A 344 -29.23 10.49 -10.21
CA ASP A 344 -30.13 10.70 -11.33
C ASP A 344 -31.47 9.98 -11.11
N LYS A 345 -32.45 10.73 -10.63
CA LYS A 345 -33.80 10.23 -10.38
C LYS A 345 -34.58 9.93 -11.65
N SER A 346 -34.14 10.42 -12.79
CA SER A 346 -34.82 10.23 -14.08
C SER A 346 -34.53 8.88 -14.73
N ASP A 347 -33.45 8.21 -14.29
CA ASP A 347 -33.03 6.91 -14.83
C ASP A 347 -33.25 5.80 -13.76
N PRO A 348 -34.15 4.84 -14.01
CA PRO A 348 -34.47 3.76 -13.05
C PRO A 348 -33.32 2.79 -12.83
N MET A 349 -32.28 2.84 -13.66
CA MET A 349 -31.10 2.01 -13.51
C MET A 349 -30.03 2.62 -12.59
N THR A 350 -30.26 3.87 -12.14
CA THR A 350 -29.35 4.57 -11.22
C THR A 350 -29.24 3.81 -9.89
N ARG A 351 -28.01 3.74 -9.37
CA ARG A 351 -27.70 2.99 -8.15
C ARG A 351 -26.59 3.64 -7.35
N VAL A 352 -26.51 3.24 -6.08
CA VAL A 352 -25.44 3.62 -5.15
C VAL A 352 -24.75 2.34 -4.69
N LEU A 353 -23.42 2.31 -4.80
CA LEU A 353 -22.57 1.25 -4.26
C LEU A 353 -21.91 1.76 -2.99
N VAL A 354 -22.05 1.03 -1.91
CA VAL A 354 -21.43 1.38 -0.62
C VAL A 354 -20.60 0.20 -0.12
N GLN A 355 -19.31 0.44 0.15
CA GLN A 355 -18.40 -0.52 0.75
C GLN A 355 -17.82 0.06 2.03
N ILE A 356 -18.06 -0.58 3.18
CA ILE A 356 -17.67 -0.06 4.50
C ILE A 356 -17.04 -1.17 5.34
N PRO A 357 -15.92 -0.92 6.06
CA PRO A 357 -15.39 -1.86 7.02
C PRO A 357 -16.28 -1.92 8.28
N LEU A 358 -16.41 -3.12 8.85
CA LEU A 358 -17.20 -3.34 10.06
C LEU A 358 -16.37 -3.06 11.32
N ARG A 359 -15.89 -1.83 11.47
CA ARG A 359 -15.15 -1.39 12.66
C ARG A 359 -16.13 -1.18 13.84
N PRO A 360 -15.90 -1.81 15.01
CA PRO A 360 -16.82 -1.65 16.16
C PRO A 360 -17.01 -0.19 16.59
N LYS A 361 -15.94 0.60 16.53
CA LYS A 361 -15.95 2.02 16.91
C LYS A 361 -17.01 2.86 16.18
N PHE A 362 -17.34 2.51 14.93
CA PHE A 362 -18.27 3.28 14.06
C PHE A 362 -19.54 2.52 13.75
N GLU A 363 -19.96 1.62 14.64
CA GLU A 363 -21.22 0.85 14.47
C GLU A 363 -22.45 1.74 14.46
N ASN A 364 -22.51 2.70 15.38
CA ASN A 364 -23.62 3.65 15.45
C ASN A 364 -23.70 4.53 14.20
N GLU A 365 -22.59 5.04 13.73
CA GLU A 365 -22.54 5.88 12.53
C GLU A 365 -22.93 5.09 11.28
N ARG A 366 -22.53 3.82 11.18
CA ARG A 366 -22.99 2.94 10.10
C ARG A 366 -24.49 2.73 10.16
N GLN A 367 -25.05 2.48 11.35
CA GLN A 367 -26.50 2.31 11.50
C GLN A 367 -27.24 3.59 11.10
N VAL A 368 -26.77 4.76 11.55
CA VAL A 368 -27.34 6.05 11.12
C VAL A 368 -27.31 6.21 9.60
N LEU A 369 -26.23 5.78 8.92
CA LEU A 369 -26.17 5.82 7.46
C LEU A 369 -27.28 4.96 6.83
N TRP A 370 -27.48 3.73 7.33
CA TRP A 370 -28.52 2.84 6.82
C TRP A 370 -29.93 3.39 7.05
N ASP A 371 -30.19 3.91 8.24
CA ASP A 371 -31.47 4.53 8.58
C ASP A 371 -31.78 5.75 7.70
N LEU A 372 -30.76 6.57 7.40
CA LEU A 372 -30.89 7.72 6.50
C LEU A 372 -31.13 7.29 5.05
N MET A 373 -30.46 6.23 4.57
CA MET A 373 -30.70 5.70 3.23
C MET A 373 -32.15 5.22 3.08
N GLU A 374 -32.66 4.48 4.07
CA GLU A 374 -34.06 4.02 4.10
C GLU A 374 -35.04 5.20 4.17
N ALA A 375 -34.80 6.15 5.07
CA ALA A 375 -35.65 7.35 5.23
C ALA A 375 -35.74 8.20 3.96
N ASN A 376 -34.70 8.14 3.11
CA ASN A 376 -34.66 8.80 1.79
C ASN A 376 -35.15 7.89 0.66
N SER A 377 -35.83 6.78 0.96
CA SER A 377 -36.41 5.83 -0.01
C SER A 377 -35.36 5.14 -0.90
N TYR A 378 -34.15 4.92 -0.40
CA TYR A 378 -33.16 4.06 -1.03
C TYR A 378 -33.36 2.63 -0.53
N LEU A 379 -33.76 1.73 -1.42
CA LEU A 379 -33.94 0.31 -1.12
C LEU A 379 -32.64 -0.43 -1.32
N GLU A 380 -32.26 -1.21 -0.33
CA GLU A 380 -31.19 -2.18 -0.43
C GLU A 380 -31.59 -3.30 -1.42
N THR A 381 -30.82 -3.49 -2.47
CA THR A 381 -31.03 -4.51 -3.48
C THR A 381 -30.01 -5.64 -3.43
N GLU A 382 -28.90 -5.40 -2.76
CA GLU A 382 -27.83 -6.38 -2.52
C GLU A 382 -27.13 -6.06 -1.21
N HIS A 383 -26.77 -7.11 -0.46
CA HIS A 383 -26.03 -7.02 0.78
C HIS A 383 -25.10 -8.23 0.91
N GLU A 384 -23.81 -7.98 1.08
CA GLU A 384 -22.81 -9.02 1.32
C GLU A 384 -21.84 -8.59 2.41
N ILE A 385 -21.36 -9.59 3.16
CA ILE A 385 -20.27 -9.42 4.13
C ILE A 385 -19.08 -10.22 3.60
N GLU A 386 -17.94 -9.55 3.46
CA GLU A 386 -16.71 -10.12 2.95
C GLU A 386 -15.61 -10.02 4.00
N GLU A 387 -14.74 -11.01 4.03
CA GLU A 387 -13.50 -10.96 4.83
C GLU A 387 -12.37 -10.43 3.97
N GLY A 388 -11.49 -9.63 4.55
CA GLY A 388 -10.37 -9.04 3.85
C GLY A 388 -9.36 -8.43 4.81
N PHE A 389 -8.41 -7.71 4.26
CA PHE A 389 -7.32 -7.10 5.00
C PHE A 389 -7.24 -5.61 4.70
N ASP A 390 -6.83 -4.85 5.70
CA ASP A 390 -6.25 -3.53 5.51
C ASP A 390 -4.89 -3.46 6.22
N ASP A 391 -4.26 -2.28 6.26
CA ASP A 391 -2.99 -2.14 6.98
C ASP A 391 -3.11 -2.33 8.51
N PHE A 392 -4.32 -2.51 9.04
CA PHE A 392 -4.58 -2.76 10.47
C PHE A 392 -4.87 -4.24 10.76
N GLY A 393 -4.86 -5.10 9.74
CA GLY A 393 -5.05 -6.53 9.85
C GLY A 393 -6.35 -7.04 9.19
N GLU A 394 -6.76 -8.23 9.61
CA GLU A 394 -8.01 -8.86 9.15
C GLU A 394 -9.23 -8.05 9.58
N MET A 395 -10.15 -7.89 8.64
CA MET A 395 -11.37 -7.13 8.87
C MET A 395 -12.52 -7.66 8.01
N LYS A 396 -13.74 -7.49 8.51
CA LYS A 396 -14.95 -7.73 7.72
C LYS A 396 -15.42 -6.44 7.07
N PHE A 397 -15.90 -6.56 5.85
CA PHE A 397 -16.41 -5.46 5.05
C PHE A 397 -17.87 -5.75 4.68
N CYS A 398 -18.69 -4.71 4.72
CA CYS A 398 -20.07 -4.75 4.29
C CYS A 398 -20.21 -4.05 2.94
N PHE A 399 -20.68 -4.78 1.94
CA PHE A 399 -21.05 -4.26 0.64
C PHE A 399 -22.56 -4.17 0.51
N LYS A 400 -23.06 -3.02 0.02
CA LYS A 400 -24.49 -2.81 -0.26
C LYS A 400 -24.70 -2.08 -1.57
N VAL A 401 -25.76 -2.46 -2.27
CA VAL A 401 -26.26 -1.75 -3.44
C VAL A 401 -27.64 -1.20 -3.13
N PHE A 402 -27.83 0.09 -3.43
CA PHE A 402 -29.11 0.75 -3.24
C PHE A 402 -29.67 1.28 -4.57
N LYS A 403 -30.97 1.21 -4.70
CA LYS A 403 -31.74 1.89 -5.75
C LYS A 403 -32.84 2.73 -5.12
N LYS A 404 -33.21 3.81 -5.78
CA LYS A 404 -34.31 4.64 -5.27
C LYS A 404 -35.64 4.01 -5.63
N GLN A 405 -36.56 3.96 -4.67
CA GLN A 405 -37.97 3.60 -4.92
C GLN A 405 -38.63 4.76 -5.67
N ASN A 406 -39.29 4.46 -6.77
CA ASN A 406 -40.06 5.43 -7.55
C ASN A 406 -41.36 5.80 -6.84
#